data_3fe1e0eecc60c58ba3a25804e4a71311
#
_entry.id   3fe1e0eecc60c58ba3a25804e4a71311
#
_cell.length_a   1.000
_cell.length_b   1.000
_cell.length_c   1.000
_cell.angle_alpha   90.00
_cell.angle_beta   90.00
_cell.angle_gamma   90.00
#
_symmetry.space_group_name_H-M   'P 1'
#
loop_
_entity.id
_entity.type
_entity.pdbx_description
1 polymer ?
#
loop_
_entity_poly.entity_id
_entity_poly.type
_entity_poly.pdbx_seq_one_letter_code
_entity_poly.pdbx_strand_id
1 'polypeptide(L)'
;MVYYARNKVCNSHISVQEISLMKDIEQALSGVFKHAAAGNTAVLVFRIIVALILLWIFSRIIETVCRRITKKICAKTDVDPGAVSFIATIIRIILYMIAILMILNGFGVKTSSLLTLLGSIGLAVVLGLKDNLSNVASGIIIMILKPFKVGDHISEANTHSEGTVTDIGLFFTKLKTLDEKTIIVPNQILSSTSVTNHTAQEYRTLDLHYAVPYGTDIDRAKDVIRSTILADQQDQAEKTDENREQHEQIFDPGSIHIFVYELGDSAVILCSRSRVLNENYWPTRFRILEDVYNNFKKAGIEFAYPHMDVHIDS
;
A
#
# COMPACT_ATOMS: atom_id res chain seq x y z
N MET A 1 11.28 20.69 -18.85
CA MET A 1 10.17 21.01 -19.78
C MET A 1 9.22 19.82 -20.01
N VAL A 2 9.04 18.95 -19.03
CA VAL A 2 8.19 17.73 -19.11
C VAL A 2 7.08 17.72 -18.05
N TYR A 3 6.95 18.79 -17.25
CA TYR A 3 6.03 18.87 -16.10
C TYR A 3 4.69 19.59 -16.40
N TYR A 4 4.44 20.03 -17.65
CA TYR A 4 3.27 20.87 -17.98
C TYR A 4 2.19 20.18 -18.82
N ALA A 5 2.35 18.90 -19.16
CA ALA A 5 1.43 18.20 -20.05
C ALA A 5 0.47 17.19 -19.37
N ARG A 6 0.44 17.10 -18.02
CA ARG A 6 -0.35 16.07 -17.29
C ARG A 6 -1.63 16.56 -16.62
N ASN A 7 -2.00 17.83 -16.79
CA ASN A 7 -3.14 18.44 -16.05
C ASN A 7 -4.37 18.74 -16.95
N LYS A 8 -4.60 17.98 -18.01
CA LYS A 8 -5.71 18.28 -18.95
C LYS A 8 -6.71 17.12 -19.18
N VAL A 9 -6.80 16.14 -18.27
CA VAL A 9 -7.74 15.00 -18.42
C VAL A 9 -8.49 14.71 -17.11
N CYS A 10 -8.88 15.70 -16.36
CA CYS A 10 -9.82 15.47 -15.27
C CYS A 10 -10.68 16.71 -15.00
N ASN A 11 -11.36 17.18 -16.05
CA ASN A 11 -12.48 18.10 -15.86
C ASN A 11 -13.60 17.65 -16.84
N SER A 12 -14.30 16.59 -16.46
CA SER A 12 -15.64 16.35 -16.99
C SER A 12 -16.54 17.40 -16.32
N HIS A 13 -16.51 18.62 -16.85
CA HIS A 13 -17.63 19.52 -16.71
C HIS A 13 -18.85 18.79 -17.28
N ILE A 14 -19.67 18.23 -16.39
CA ILE A 14 -21.09 18.06 -16.72
C ILE A 14 -21.53 19.47 -17.02
N SER A 15 -21.67 19.78 -18.29
CA SER A 15 -21.96 21.16 -18.72
C SER A 15 -23.30 21.54 -18.13
N VAL A 16 -23.43 22.80 -17.71
CA VAL A 16 -24.73 23.38 -17.27
C VAL A 16 -25.81 23.11 -18.31
N GLN A 17 -25.45 22.94 -19.58
CA GLN A 17 -26.30 22.50 -20.69
C GLN A 17 -26.87 21.09 -20.54
N GLU A 18 -26.11 20.10 -20.00
CA GLU A 18 -26.61 18.74 -19.78
C GLU A 18 -27.61 18.69 -18.61
N ILE A 19 -27.39 19.50 -17.57
CA ILE A 19 -28.33 19.65 -16.45
C ILE A 19 -29.61 20.38 -16.93
N SER A 20 -29.47 21.38 -17.79
CA SER A 20 -30.62 22.07 -18.41
C SER A 20 -31.42 21.12 -19.29
N LEU A 21 -30.73 20.36 -20.13
CA LEU A 21 -31.38 19.37 -21.03
C LEU A 21 -32.11 18.26 -20.22
N MET A 22 -31.55 17.81 -19.08
CA MET A 22 -32.24 16.85 -18.21
C MET A 22 -33.49 17.46 -17.57
N LYS A 23 -33.45 18.73 -17.15
CA LYS A 23 -34.64 19.43 -16.62
C LYS A 23 -35.71 19.66 -17.70
N ASP A 24 -35.29 19.99 -18.90
CA ASP A 24 -36.22 20.21 -20.04
C ASP A 24 -36.88 18.89 -20.45
N ILE A 25 -36.12 17.78 -20.41
CA ILE A 25 -36.67 16.43 -20.65
C ILE A 25 -37.64 16.04 -19.53
N GLU A 26 -37.31 16.30 -18.26
CA GLU A 26 -38.15 16.02 -17.11
C GLU A 26 -39.45 16.86 -17.14
N GLN A 27 -39.34 18.12 -17.52
CA GLN A 27 -40.49 19.03 -17.68
C GLN A 27 -41.38 18.65 -18.87
N ALA A 28 -40.80 18.27 -19.99
CA ALA A 28 -41.52 17.77 -21.17
C ALA A 28 -42.24 16.45 -20.86
N LEU A 29 -41.55 15.50 -20.17
CA LEU A 29 -42.15 14.27 -19.69
C LEU A 29 -43.29 14.51 -18.72
N SER A 30 -43.11 15.40 -17.74
CA SER A 30 -44.16 15.72 -16.76
C SER A 30 -45.39 16.37 -17.40
N GLY A 31 -45.21 17.18 -18.46
CA GLY A 31 -46.28 17.77 -19.25
C GLY A 31 -47.12 16.73 -20.02
N VAL A 32 -46.45 15.78 -20.68
CA VAL A 32 -47.06 14.67 -21.38
C VAL A 32 -47.86 13.75 -20.41
N PHE A 33 -47.34 13.53 -19.23
CA PHE A 33 -47.98 12.68 -18.20
C PHE A 33 -49.16 13.34 -17.48
N LYS A 34 -49.16 14.66 -17.29
CA LYS A 34 -50.29 15.40 -16.69
C LYS A 34 -51.58 15.37 -17.56
N HIS A 35 -51.45 15.37 -18.85
CA HIS A 35 -52.60 15.32 -19.77
C HIS A 35 -53.22 13.92 -19.92
N ALA A 36 -52.56 12.89 -19.41
CA ALA A 36 -52.99 11.50 -19.54
C ALA A 36 -53.81 10.98 -18.33
N ALA A 37 -54.33 11.83 -17.45
CA ALA A 37 -55.04 11.42 -16.24
C ALA A 37 -56.53 11.06 -16.43
N ALA A 38 -57.05 11.07 -17.62
CA ALA A 38 -58.44 10.67 -17.91
C ALA A 38 -58.52 9.17 -18.24
N GLY A 39 -59.38 8.45 -17.49
CA GLY A 39 -59.50 6.98 -17.40
C GLY A 39 -59.94 6.25 -18.69
N ASN A 40 -59.37 6.53 -19.85
CA ASN A 40 -59.65 5.86 -21.10
C ASN A 40 -58.56 4.80 -21.43
N THR A 41 -58.98 3.64 -21.93
CA THR A 41 -58.07 2.57 -22.41
C THR A 41 -57.06 3.05 -23.43
N ALA A 42 -57.46 4.03 -24.28
CA ALA A 42 -56.56 4.71 -25.22
C ALA A 42 -55.36 5.40 -24.57
N VAL A 43 -55.54 6.00 -23.39
CA VAL A 43 -54.50 6.66 -22.58
C VAL A 43 -53.53 5.64 -22.01
N LEU A 44 -54.04 4.50 -21.58
CA LEU A 44 -53.22 3.42 -21.06
C LEU A 44 -52.33 2.82 -22.14
N VAL A 45 -52.88 2.58 -23.34
CA VAL A 45 -52.12 2.14 -24.51
C VAL A 45 -51.05 3.14 -24.91
N PHE A 46 -51.40 4.44 -24.94
CA PHE A 46 -50.45 5.51 -25.25
C PHE A 46 -49.30 5.53 -24.25
N ARG A 47 -49.57 5.43 -22.95
CA ARG A 47 -48.55 5.35 -21.91
C ARG A 47 -47.59 4.16 -22.12
N ILE A 48 -48.13 2.97 -22.39
CA ILE A 48 -47.30 1.78 -22.67
C ILE A 48 -46.40 2.02 -23.90
N ILE A 49 -46.92 2.60 -24.96
CA ILE A 49 -46.14 2.92 -26.17
C ILE A 49 -45.00 3.89 -25.83
N VAL A 50 -45.30 4.95 -25.09
CA VAL A 50 -44.27 5.93 -24.63
C VAL A 50 -43.21 5.26 -23.76
N ALA A 51 -43.61 4.37 -22.83
CA ALA A 51 -42.68 3.61 -22.03
C ALA A 51 -41.73 2.74 -22.85
N LEU A 52 -42.26 2.02 -23.82
CA LEU A 52 -41.49 1.17 -24.71
C LEU A 52 -40.50 1.98 -25.56
N ILE A 53 -40.92 3.14 -26.05
CA ILE A 53 -40.08 4.06 -26.83
C ILE A 53 -38.93 4.59 -25.91
N LEU A 54 -39.25 5.04 -24.70
CA LEU A 54 -38.26 5.52 -23.75
C LEU A 54 -37.28 4.40 -23.41
N LEU A 55 -37.76 3.21 -23.12
CA LEU A 55 -36.94 2.05 -22.79
C LEU A 55 -36.02 1.67 -23.96
N TRP A 56 -36.51 1.77 -25.20
CA TRP A 56 -35.70 1.56 -26.40
C TRP A 56 -34.64 2.65 -26.57
N ILE A 57 -34.97 3.93 -26.35
CA ILE A 57 -34.01 5.04 -26.41
C ILE A 57 -32.92 4.86 -25.33
N PHE A 58 -33.30 4.61 -24.08
CA PHE A 58 -32.37 4.37 -22.98
C PHE A 58 -31.48 3.17 -23.27
N SER A 59 -32.01 2.08 -23.79
CA SER A 59 -31.21 0.90 -24.14
C SER A 59 -30.13 1.23 -25.19
N ARG A 60 -30.50 2.02 -26.21
CA ARG A 60 -29.54 2.46 -27.24
C ARG A 60 -28.44 3.37 -26.69
N ILE A 61 -28.80 4.27 -25.80
CA ILE A 61 -27.85 5.17 -25.14
C ILE A 61 -26.90 4.33 -24.25
N ILE A 62 -27.44 3.47 -23.40
CA ILE A 62 -26.67 2.61 -22.49
C ILE A 62 -25.70 1.72 -23.27
N GLU A 63 -26.16 1.04 -24.31
CA GLU A 63 -25.30 0.21 -25.17
C GLU A 63 -24.19 1.02 -25.83
N THR A 64 -24.50 2.20 -26.35
CA THR A 64 -23.52 3.05 -27.03
C THR A 64 -22.45 3.55 -26.07
N VAL A 65 -22.87 3.99 -24.90
CA VAL A 65 -21.96 4.47 -23.83
C VAL A 65 -21.08 3.32 -23.35
N CYS A 66 -21.67 2.18 -22.98
CA CYS A 66 -20.92 1.02 -22.51
C CYS A 66 -19.91 0.53 -23.56
N ARG A 67 -20.34 0.40 -24.84
CA ARG A 67 -19.43 -0.01 -25.92
C ARG A 67 -18.28 0.97 -26.15
N ARG A 68 -18.53 2.29 -26.06
CA ARG A 68 -17.46 3.31 -26.19
C ARG A 68 -16.46 3.26 -25.05
N ILE A 69 -16.93 3.09 -23.81
CA ILE A 69 -16.10 2.99 -22.62
C ILE A 69 -15.25 1.72 -22.70
N THR A 70 -15.87 0.56 -22.96
CA THR A 70 -15.17 -0.73 -23.07
C THR A 70 -14.07 -0.67 -24.15
N LYS A 71 -14.39 -0.14 -25.35
CA LYS A 71 -13.39 0.00 -26.42
C LYS A 71 -12.23 0.92 -26.04
N LYS A 72 -12.48 2.03 -25.34
CA LYS A 72 -11.42 2.96 -24.90
C LYS A 72 -10.52 2.34 -23.86
N ILE A 73 -11.07 1.58 -22.93
CA ILE A 73 -10.30 0.92 -21.86
C ILE A 73 -9.44 -0.20 -22.44
N CYS A 74 -10.03 -1.10 -23.23
CA CYS A 74 -9.28 -2.20 -23.87
C CYS A 74 -8.20 -1.72 -24.84
N ALA A 75 -8.35 -0.52 -25.44
CA ALA A 75 -7.35 0.01 -26.38
C ALA A 75 -6.15 0.69 -25.68
N LYS A 76 -6.29 1.09 -24.41
CA LYS A 76 -5.27 1.88 -23.69
C LYS A 76 -4.59 1.15 -22.53
N THR A 77 -5.13 0.02 -22.10
CA THR A 77 -4.69 -0.64 -20.87
C THR A 77 -4.59 -2.14 -21.11
N ASP A 78 -3.54 -2.73 -20.60
CA ASP A 78 -3.24 -4.19 -20.67
C ASP A 78 -4.13 -4.99 -19.67
N VAL A 79 -5.42 -4.63 -19.61
CA VAL A 79 -6.41 -5.25 -18.73
C VAL A 79 -7.11 -6.37 -19.48
N ASP A 80 -7.35 -7.49 -18.82
CA ASP A 80 -8.08 -8.63 -19.34
C ASP A 80 -9.44 -8.18 -19.92
N PRO A 81 -9.72 -8.46 -21.20
CA PRO A 81 -10.99 -8.09 -21.84
C PRO A 81 -12.22 -8.69 -21.15
N GLY A 82 -12.06 -9.84 -20.48
CA GLY A 82 -13.12 -10.47 -19.67
C GLY A 82 -13.51 -9.63 -18.47
N ALA A 83 -12.52 -9.11 -17.72
CA ALA A 83 -12.77 -8.23 -16.57
C ALA A 83 -13.49 -6.94 -16.98
N VAL A 84 -13.05 -6.31 -18.08
CA VAL A 84 -13.69 -5.09 -18.61
C VAL A 84 -15.13 -5.36 -19.03
N SER A 85 -15.38 -6.49 -19.71
CA SER A 85 -16.73 -6.91 -20.13
C SER A 85 -17.64 -7.19 -18.93
N PHE A 86 -17.12 -7.82 -17.88
CA PHE A 86 -17.86 -8.11 -16.65
C PHE A 86 -18.29 -6.82 -15.95
N ILE A 87 -17.38 -5.87 -15.74
CA ILE A 87 -17.68 -4.57 -15.13
C ILE A 87 -18.71 -3.79 -15.98
N ALA A 88 -18.52 -3.77 -17.31
CA ALA A 88 -19.45 -3.12 -18.22
C ALA A 88 -20.86 -3.74 -18.13
N THR A 89 -20.97 -5.05 -17.91
CA THR A 89 -22.24 -5.75 -17.71
C THR A 89 -22.92 -5.34 -16.40
N ILE A 90 -22.18 -5.25 -15.30
CA ILE A 90 -22.72 -4.77 -14.01
C ILE A 90 -23.25 -3.33 -14.15
N ILE A 91 -22.44 -2.44 -14.74
CA ILE A 91 -22.83 -1.04 -14.97
C ILE A 91 -24.10 -0.98 -15.83
N ARG A 92 -24.18 -1.82 -16.86
CA ARG A 92 -25.36 -1.89 -17.74
C ARG A 92 -26.61 -2.30 -16.96
N ILE A 93 -26.53 -3.33 -16.10
CA ILE A 93 -27.64 -3.79 -15.26
C ILE A 93 -28.13 -2.66 -14.35
N ILE A 94 -27.20 -1.95 -13.69
CA ILE A 94 -27.52 -0.81 -12.81
C ILE A 94 -28.24 0.30 -13.59
N LEU A 95 -27.74 0.65 -14.77
CA LEU A 95 -28.33 1.69 -15.62
C LEU A 95 -29.72 1.30 -16.12
N TYR A 96 -29.94 0.04 -16.51
CA TYR A 96 -31.27 -0.44 -16.86
C TYR A 96 -32.24 -0.38 -15.68
N MET A 97 -31.80 -0.75 -14.50
CA MET A 97 -32.60 -0.71 -13.27
C MET A 97 -33.05 0.73 -12.97
N ILE A 98 -32.13 1.69 -13.07
CA ILE A 98 -32.42 3.12 -12.88
C ILE A 98 -33.42 3.60 -13.95
N ALA A 99 -33.23 3.25 -15.23
CA ALA A 99 -34.12 3.63 -16.32
C ALA A 99 -35.55 3.09 -16.10
N ILE A 100 -35.70 1.83 -15.69
CA ILE A 100 -36.99 1.21 -15.39
C ILE A 100 -37.66 1.95 -14.21
N LEU A 101 -36.94 2.26 -13.13
CA LEU A 101 -37.50 2.99 -11.97
C LEU A 101 -37.96 4.40 -12.37
N MET A 102 -37.20 5.11 -13.23
CA MET A 102 -37.58 6.43 -13.72
C MET A 102 -38.86 6.36 -14.56
N ILE A 103 -38.97 5.36 -15.45
CA ILE A 103 -40.17 5.14 -16.24
C ILE A 103 -41.36 4.83 -15.35
N LEU A 104 -41.27 3.90 -14.40
CA LEU A 104 -42.34 3.53 -13.48
C LEU A 104 -42.81 4.73 -12.64
N ASN A 105 -41.87 5.53 -12.13
CA ASN A 105 -42.20 6.75 -11.40
C ASN A 105 -42.97 7.77 -12.26
N GLY A 106 -42.56 7.95 -13.54
CA GLY A 106 -43.26 8.80 -14.49
C GLY A 106 -44.70 8.34 -14.79
N PHE A 107 -45.00 7.03 -14.63
CA PHE A 107 -46.35 6.48 -14.73
C PHE A 107 -47.19 6.60 -13.45
N GLY A 108 -46.65 7.22 -12.41
CA GLY A 108 -47.34 7.35 -11.13
C GLY A 108 -47.33 6.08 -10.28
N VAL A 109 -46.55 5.08 -10.65
CA VAL A 109 -46.34 3.88 -9.83
C VAL A 109 -45.51 4.26 -8.59
N LYS A 110 -45.99 3.91 -7.40
CA LYS A 110 -45.24 4.14 -6.16
C LYS A 110 -43.99 3.25 -6.13
N THR A 111 -42.84 3.82 -6.51
CA THR A 111 -41.56 3.10 -6.58
C THR A 111 -40.84 2.99 -5.25
N SER A 112 -41.40 3.58 -4.15
CA SER A 112 -40.80 3.59 -2.81
C SER A 112 -40.46 2.20 -2.28
N SER A 113 -41.39 1.24 -2.40
CA SER A 113 -41.18 -0.15 -1.97
C SER A 113 -40.06 -0.85 -2.77
N LEU A 114 -39.98 -0.58 -4.09
CA LEU A 114 -38.92 -1.11 -4.95
C LEU A 114 -37.56 -0.50 -4.59
N LEU A 115 -37.53 0.80 -4.31
CA LEU A 115 -36.30 1.49 -3.85
C LEU A 115 -35.84 0.96 -2.49
N THR A 116 -36.76 0.69 -1.57
CA THR A 116 -36.43 0.06 -0.26
C THR A 116 -35.84 -1.32 -0.44
N LEU A 117 -36.46 -2.15 -1.30
CA LEU A 117 -35.95 -3.49 -1.61
C LEU A 117 -34.55 -3.44 -2.24
N LEU A 118 -34.37 -2.58 -3.24
CA LEU A 118 -33.08 -2.40 -3.91
C LEU A 118 -32.02 -1.84 -2.95
N GLY A 119 -32.40 -0.92 -2.05
CA GLY A 119 -31.54 -0.40 -1.00
C GLY A 119 -31.08 -1.51 -0.03
N SER A 120 -32.00 -2.41 0.35
CA SER A 120 -31.67 -3.55 1.20
C SER A 120 -30.71 -4.53 0.53
N ILE A 121 -30.92 -4.83 -0.75
CA ILE A 121 -30.01 -5.66 -1.57
C ILE A 121 -28.67 -4.95 -1.71
N GLY A 122 -28.67 -3.65 -2.02
CA GLY A 122 -27.45 -2.84 -2.12
C GLY A 122 -26.64 -2.85 -0.83
N LEU A 123 -27.30 -2.73 0.33
CA LEU A 123 -26.63 -2.80 1.64
C LEU A 123 -25.99 -4.19 1.85
N ALA A 124 -26.69 -5.27 1.52
CA ALA A 124 -26.16 -6.64 1.63
C ALA A 124 -24.90 -6.83 0.74
N VAL A 125 -24.91 -6.31 -0.49
CA VAL A 125 -23.75 -6.34 -1.40
C VAL A 125 -22.59 -5.53 -0.83
N VAL A 126 -22.85 -4.31 -0.33
CA VAL A 126 -21.81 -3.45 0.27
C VAL A 126 -21.18 -4.13 1.49
N LEU A 127 -21.99 -4.78 2.34
CA LEU A 127 -21.47 -5.54 3.49
C LEU A 127 -20.61 -6.72 3.04
N GLY A 128 -20.97 -7.41 1.95
CA GLY A 128 -20.18 -8.50 1.39
C GLY A 128 -18.85 -8.02 0.75
N LEU A 129 -18.79 -6.77 0.29
CA LEU A 129 -17.59 -6.17 -0.31
C LEU A 129 -16.79 -5.29 0.67
N LYS A 130 -17.17 -5.25 1.94
CA LYS A 130 -16.59 -4.35 2.97
C LYS A 130 -15.07 -4.41 2.99
N ASP A 131 -14.48 -5.61 3.00
CA ASP A 131 -13.04 -5.78 3.12
C ASP A 131 -12.30 -5.29 1.87
N ASN A 132 -12.86 -5.53 0.68
CA ASN A 132 -12.30 -5.02 -0.56
C ASN A 132 -12.37 -3.48 -0.61
N LEU A 133 -13.48 -2.89 -0.17
CA LEU A 133 -13.63 -1.44 -0.09
C LEU A 133 -12.67 -0.82 0.92
N SER A 134 -12.46 -1.49 2.06
CA SER A 134 -11.47 -1.10 3.07
C SER A 134 -10.05 -1.11 2.50
N ASN A 135 -9.69 -2.13 1.71
CA ASN A 135 -8.38 -2.18 1.03
C ASN A 135 -8.18 -1.02 0.06
N VAL A 136 -9.21 -0.66 -0.71
CA VAL A 136 -9.18 0.50 -1.62
C VAL A 136 -8.97 1.80 -0.84
N ALA A 137 -9.75 2.03 0.21
CA ALA A 137 -9.63 3.21 1.05
C ALA A 137 -8.23 3.31 1.68
N SER A 138 -7.72 2.20 2.21
CA SER A 138 -6.37 2.11 2.78
C SER A 138 -5.28 2.37 1.73
N GLY A 139 -5.43 1.83 0.52
CA GLY A 139 -4.49 2.08 -0.57
C GLY A 139 -4.43 3.56 -0.96
N ILE A 140 -5.57 4.23 -1.04
CA ILE A 140 -5.65 5.68 -1.28
C ILE A 140 -4.97 6.46 -0.14
N ILE A 141 -5.23 6.10 1.11
CA ILE A 141 -4.61 6.72 2.30
C ILE A 141 -3.08 6.57 2.26
N ILE A 142 -2.57 5.35 1.98
CA ILE A 142 -1.13 5.09 1.85
C ILE A 142 -0.51 5.95 0.75
N MET A 143 -1.16 6.04 -0.43
CA MET A 143 -0.67 6.84 -1.56
C MET A 143 -0.67 8.35 -1.28
N ILE A 144 -1.62 8.86 -0.47
CA ILE A 144 -1.72 10.29 -0.12
C ILE A 144 -0.77 10.64 1.02
N LEU A 145 -0.85 9.93 2.15
CA LEU A 145 -0.07 10.23 3.36
C LEU A 145 1.36 9.75 3.28
N LYS A 146 1.65 8.74 2.43
CA LYS A 146 2.98 8.17 2.18
C LYS A 146 3.75 7.83 3.47
N PRO A 147 3.19 7.03 4.39
CA PRO A 147 3.92 6.57 5.56
C PRO A 147 5.17 5.75 5.16
N PHE A 148 5.15 5.15 3.99
CA PHE A 148 6.27 4.55 3.29
C PHE A 148 6.10 4.76 1.77
N LYS A 149 7.17 4.58 1.01
CA LYS A 149 7.24 4.79 -0.44
C LYS A 149 7.75 3.52 -1.14
N VAL A 150 7.60 3.46 -2.47
CA VAL A 150 8.28 2.46 -3.29
C VAL A 150 9.79 2.64 -3.13
N GLY A 151 10.49 1.56 -2.82
CA GLY A 151 11.91 1.52 -2.46
C GLY A 151 12.17 1.43 -0.96
N ASP A 152 11.21 1.75 -0.09
CA ASP A 152 11.38 1.62 1.36
C ASP A 152 11.37 0.14 1.79
N HIS A 153 12.22 -0.19 2.76
CA HIS A 153 12.20 -1.48 3.43
C HIS A 153 11.33 -1.40 4.68
N ILE A 154 10.25 -2.16 4.70
CA ILE A 154 9.26 -2.14 5.77
C ILE A 154 9.05 -3.52 6.38
N SER A 155 8.68 -3.57 7.65
CA SER A 155 8.17 -4.76 8.33
C SER A 155 6.83 -4.49 8.98
N GLU A 156 5.90 -5.44 8.86
CA GLU A 156 4.57 -5.40 9.46
C GLU A 156 4.53 -6.37 10.64
N ALA A 157 3.97 -5.93 11.77
CA ALA A 157 4.10 -6.61 13.06
C ALA A 157 3.29 -7.91 13.17
N ASN A 158 2.06 -7.97 12.60
CA ASN A 158 1.14 -9.08 12.85
C ASN A 158 1.42 -10.30 11.95
N THR A 159 1.68 -10.06 10.67
CA THR A 159 1.95 -11.13 9.70
C THR A 159 3.44 -11.43 9.54
N HIS A 160 4.29 -10.66 10.24
CA HIS A 160 5.75 -10.70 10.10
C HIS A 160 6.21 -10.57 8.64
N SER A 161 5.42 -9.85 7.84
CA SER A 161 5.76 -9.57 6.45
C SER A 161 6.83 -8.50 6.41
N GLU A 162 8.00 -8.83 5.88
CA GLU A 162 9.15 -7.92 5.76
C GLU A 162 9.69 -7.93 4.34
N GLY A 163 10.02 -6.75 3.82
CA GLY A 163 10.60 -6.60 2.49
C GLY A 163 10.62 -5.17 1.98
N THR A 164 11.24 -5.00 0.83
CA THR A 164 11.29 -3.72 0.11
C THR A 164 10.03 -3.52 -0.72
N VAL A 165 9.37 -2.39 -0.56
CA VAL A 165 8.17 -2.01 -1.31
C VAL A 165 8.52 -1.86 -2.78
N THR A 166 7.94 -2.70 -3.64
CA THR A 166 8.14 -2.64 -5.10
C THR A 166 6.99 -1.94 -5.83
N ASP A 167 5.76 -2.07 -5.30
CA ASP A 167 4.57 -1.50 -5.92
C ASP A 167 3.49 -1.25 -4.87
N ILE A 168 2.78 -0.13 -5.00
CA ILE A 168 1.62 0.21 -4.15
C ILE A 168 0.40 0.29 -5.07
N GLY A 169 -0.36 -0.80 -5.12
CA GLY A 169 -1.59 -0.88 -5.88
C GLY A 169 -2.82 -0.42 -5.11
N LEU A 170 -3.98 -0.44 -5.77
CA LEU A 170 -5.25 -0.01 -5.17
C LEU A 170 -5.70 -0.91 -4.01
N PHE A 171 -5.49 -2.24 -4.12
CA PHE A 171 -5.93 -3.24 -3.13
C PHE A 171 -4.78 -3.79 -2.30
N PHE A 172 -3.59 -3.91 -2.89
CA PHE A 172 -2.44 -4.60 -2.35
C PHE A 172 -1.16 -3.81 -2.55
N THR A 173 -0.26 -3.93 -1.61
CA THR A 173 1.13 -3.50 -1.72
C THR A 173 2.02 -4.73 -1.93
N LYS A 174 2.99 -4.65 -2.84
CA LYS A 174 3.95 -5.73 -3.09
C LYS A 174 5.26 -5.43 -2.40
N LEU A 175 5.75 -6.41 -1.67
CA LEU A 175 7.05 -6.37 -1.01
C LEU A 175 7.96 -7.41 -1.65
N LYS A 176 9.22 -7.07 -1.86
CA LYS A 176 10.28 -8.00 -2.28
C LYS A 176 11.15 -8.33 -1.08
N THR A 177 11.24 -9.60 -0.72
CA THR A 177 12.10 -10.07 0.37
C THR A 177 13.57 -10.11 -0.04
N LEU A 178 14.47 -10.30 0.93
CA LEU A 178 15.91 -10.44 0.66
C LEU A 178 16.26 -11.68 -0.17
N ASP A 179 15.45 -12.75 -0.09
CA ASP A 179 15.56 -13.96 -0.91
C ASP A 179 14.76 -13.87 -2.22
N GLU A 180 14.46 -12.65 -2.67
CA GLU A 180 13.82 -12.31 -3.94
C GLU A 180 12.37 -12.78 -4.13
N LYS A 181 11.70 -13.24 -3.06
CA LYS A 181 10.28 -13.59 -3.12
C LYS A 181 9.41 -12.33 -3.11
N THR A 182 8.24 -12.43 -3.72
CA THR A 182 7.24 -11.37 -3.68
C THR A 182 6.17 -11.70 -2.65
N ILE A 183 6.00 -10.85 -1.66
CA ILE A 183 4.89 -10.89 -0.70
C ILE A 183 3.84 -9.87 -1.16
N ILE A 184 2.58 -10.29 -1.24
CA ILE A 184 1.45 -9.42 -1.57
C ILE A 184 0.65 -9.20 -0.30
N VAL A 185 0.69 -7.97 0.22
CA VAL A 185 0.02 -7.60 1.48
C VAL A 185 -1.20 -6.74 1.18
N PRO A 186 -2.39 -7.09 1.69
CA PRO A 186 -3.57 -6.23 1.59
C PRO A 186 -3.32 -4.86 2.24
N ASN A 187 -3.72 -3.78 1.57
CA ASN A 187 -3.48 -2.42 2.06
C ASN A 187 -4.14 -2.15 3.41
N GLN A 188 -5.29 -2.79 3.67
CA GLN A 188 -5.98 -2.69 4.95
C GLN A 188 -5.08 -3.12 6.12
N ILE A 189 -4.30 -4.20 5.95
CA ILE A 189 -3.37 -4.67 6.99
C ILE A 189 -2.32 -3.60 7.26
N LEU A 190 -1.64 -3.09 6.21
CA LEU A 190 -0.60 -2.07 6.34
C LEU A 190 -1.10 -0.74 6.91
N SER A 191 -2.39 -0.45 6.76
CA SER A 191 -3.02 0.78 7.29
C SER A 191 -3.54 0.63 8.71
N SER A 192 -3.87 -0.59 9.16
CA SER A 192 -4.50 -0.84 10.47
C SER A 192 -3.56 -1.41 11.52
N THR A 193 -2.35 -1.80 11.13
CA THR A 193 -1.33 -2.38 12.04
C THR A 193 -0.10 -1.49 12.15
N SER A 194 0.79 -1.83 13.09
CA SER A 194 2.07 -1.15 13.20
C SER A 194 2.99 -1.57 12.06
N VAL A 195 3.44 -0.59 11.29
CA VAL A 195 4.44 -0.78 10.25
C VAL A 195 5.72 -0.06 10.65
N THR A 196 6.83 -0.79 10.69
CA THR A 196 8.15 -0.22 10.89
C THR A 196 8.78 0.05 9.53
N ASN A 197 9.10 1.31 9.25
CA ASN A 197 9.86 1.70 8.06
C ASN A 197 11.34 1.80 8.44
N HIS A 198 12.13 0.85 7.97
CA HIS A 198 13.56 0.75 8.29
C HIS A 198 14.43 1.75 7.49
N THR A 199 13.90 2.29 6.38
CA THR A 199 14.63 3.16 5.45
C THR A 199 14.14 4.59 5.43
N ALA A 200 13.17 4.94 6.30
CA ALA A 200 12.64 6.30 6.41
C ALA A 200 13.70 7.32 6.84
N GLN A 201 14.71 6.87 7.58
CA GLN A 201 15.83 7.70 8.03
C GLN A 201 17.09 7.35 7.23
N GLU A 202 17.92 8.35 6.98
CA GLU A 202 19.18 8.19 6.28
C GLU A 202 20.14 7.26 7.03
N TYR A 203 20.19 7.40 8.37
CA TYR A 203 21.02 6.59 9.25
C TYR A 203 20.17 5.62 10.07
N ARG A 204 20.74 4.41 10.26
CA ARG A 204 20.17 3.38 11.12
C ARG A 204 21.15 3.01 12.22
N THR A 205 20.63 2.72 13.41
CA THR A 205 21.44 2.23 14.53
C THR A 205 21.81 0.77 14.30
N LEU A 206 23.10 0.48 14.35
CA LEU A 206 23.67 -0.86 14.30
C LEU A 206 24.11 -1.26 15.70
N ASP A 207 23.39 -2.18 16.32
CA ASP A 207 23.73 -2.79 17.60
C ASP A 207 24.32 -4.18 17.36
N LEU A 208 25.56 -4.38 17.81
CA LEU A 208 26.25 -5.66 17.74
C LEU A 208 26.62 -6.14 19.14
N HIS A 209 26.35 -7.40 19.41
CA HIS A 209 26.58 -8.00 20.73
C HIS A 209 27.72 -9.00 20.66
N TYR A 210 28.61 -8.93 21.64
CA TYR A 210 29.79 -9.78 21.78
C TYR A 210 29.82 -10.39 23.16
N ALA A 211 29.80 -11.71 23.26
CA ALA A 211 29.85 -12.45 24.54
C ALA A 211 31.30 -12.75 24.90
N VAL A 212 31.81 -12.19 25.98
CA VAL A 212 33.14 -12.47 26.51
C VAL A 212 33.03 -13.17 27.86
N PRO A 213 34.01 -14.06 28.25
CA PRO A 213 34.01 -14.74 29.53
C PRO A 213 34.07 -13.76 30.71
N TYR A 214 33.57 -14.17 31.86
CA TYR A 214 33.84 -13.47 33.11
C TYR A 214 35.34 -13.48 33.41
N GLY A 215 35.85 -12.34 33.89
CA GLY A 215 37.28 -12.15 34.10
C GLY A 215 38.05 -11.58 32.91
N THR A 216 37.41 -11.42 31.77
CA THR A 216 37.99 -10.68 30.62
C THR A 216 38.19 -9.21 30.99
N ASP A 217 39.33 -8.63 30.59
CA ASP A 217 39.56 -7.19 30.66
C ASP A 217 38.60 -6.46 29.73
N ILE A 218 37.53 -5.90 30.32
CA ILE A 218 36.42 -5.25 29.59
C ILE A 218 36.90 -4.00 28.86
N ASP A 219 37.80 -3.21 29.42
CA ASP A 219 38.27 -1.98 28.79
C ASP A 219 39.15 -2.31 27.58
N ARG A 220 40.02 -3.31 27.71
CA ARG A 220 40.77 -3.83 26.57
C ARG A 220 39.85 -4.38 25.46
N ALA A 221 38.79 -5.10 25.79
CA ALA A 221 37.84 -5.62 24.83
C ALA A 221 37.09 -4.47 24.11
N LYS A 222 36.69 -3.44 24.85
CA LYS A 222 36.07 -2.23 24.27
C LYS A 222 37.02 -1.50 23.33
N ASP A 223 38.30 -1.39 23.65
CA ASP A 223 39.30 -0.72 22.83
C ASP A 223 39.53 -1.46 21.50
N VAL A 224 39.55 -2.80 21.53
CA VAL A 224 39.65 -3.62 20.32
C VAL A 224 38.42 -3.44 19.43
N ILE A 225 37.23 -3.46 20.00
CA ILE A 225 35.98 -3.22 19.23
C ILE A 225 36.00 -1.81 18.61
N ARG A 226 36.38 -0.79 19.40
CA ARG A 226 36.44 0.60 18.94
C ARG A 226 37.42 0.78 17.79
N SER A 227 38.65 0.25 17.96
CA SER A 227 39.66 0.33 16.91
C SER A 227 39.27 -0.41 15.63
N THR A 228 38.54 -1.53 15.75
CA THR A 228 38.03 -2.27 14.63
C THR A 228 37.00 -1.45 13.84
N ILE A 229 36.03 -0.83 14.52
CA ILE A 229 35.00 0.00 13.88
C ILE A 229 35.63 1.22 13.21
N LEU A 230 36.60 1.88 13.85
CA LEU A 230 37.30 3.03 13.30
C LEU A 230 38.16 2.66 12.08
N ALA A 231 38.81 1.48 12.08
CA ALA A 231 39.57 0.97 10.94
C ALA A 231 38.67 0.67 9.74
N ASP A 232 37.50 0.03 9.95
CA ASP A 232 36.51 -0.19 8.86
C ASP A 232 36.05 1.14 8.27
N GLN A 233 35.82 2.16 9.10
CA GLN A 233 35.44 3.48 8.64
C GLN A 233 36.49 4.12 7.72
N GLN A 234 37.76 4.00 8.06
CA GLN A 234 38.87 4.53 7.25
C GLN A 234 39.03 3.76 5.94
N ASP A 235 38.99 2.42 5.98
CA ASP A 235 39.10 1.58 4.79
C ASP A 235 37.98 1.82 3.77
N GLN A 236 36.77 2.07 4.26
CA GLN A 236 35.65 2.40 3.39
C GLN A 236 35.74 3.83 2.80
N ALA A 237 36.25 4.78 3.56
CA ALA A 237 36.48 6.14 3.07
C ALA A 237 37.53 6.17 1.93
N GLU A 238 38.57 5.32 2.02
CA GLU A 238 39.60 5.18 0.99
C GLU A 238 39.08 4.49 -0.30
N LYS A 239 38.12 3.57 -0.17
CA LYS A 239 37.53 2.83 -1.30
C LYS A 239 36.43 3.59 -2.03
N THR A 240 35.93 4.67 -1.46
CA THR A 240 34.91 5.52 -2.11
C THR A 240 35.58 6.43 -3.12
N ASP A 241 35.24 6.23 -4.39
CA ASP A 241 35.83 6.86 -5.59
C ASP A 241 35.93 8.38 -5.47
N GLU A 242 37.06 8.98 -5.97
CA GLU A 242 37.39 10.41 -5.96
C GLU A 242 36.33 11.34 -6.62
N ASN A 243 35.26 10.77 -7.21
CA ASN A 243 34.23 11.50 -7.96
C ASN A 243 32.92 11.78 -7.20
N ARG A 244 32.77 11.37 -5.94
CA ARG A 244 31.64 11.81 -5.11
C ARG A 244 32.05 13.05 -4.32
N GLU A 245 31.54 14.20 -4.72
CA GLU A 245 31.79 15.53 -4.11
C GLU A 245 31.30 15.69 -2.64
N GLN A 246 30.77 14.64 -2.04
CA GLN A 246 30.49 14.57 -0.62
C GLN A 246 30.90 13.18 -0.13
N HIS A 247 31.96 13.10 0.68
CA HIS A 247 32.29 11.92 1.47
C HIS A 247 31.13 11.62 2.44
N GLU A 248 30.15 10.90 1.96
CA GLU A 248 29.07 10.37 2.79
C GLU A 248 29.71 9.36 3.76
N GLN A 249 29.94 9.82 4.98
CA GLN A 249 30.53 8.99 6.03
C GLN A 249 29.57 7.84 6.33
N ILE A 250 30.02 6.60 6.11
CA ILE A 250 29.24 5.37 6.38
C ILE A 250 28.78 5.35 7.83
N PHE A 251 29.62 5.88 8.76
CA PHE A 251 29.28 6.05 10.15
C PHE A 251 29.20 7.53 10.54
N ASP A 252 28.28 7.85 11.45
CA ASP A 252 28.35 9.10 12.21
C ASP A 252 29.49 8.98 13.24
N PRO A 253 30.61 9.73 13.10
CA PRO A 253 31.82 9.52 13.92
C PRO A 253 31.60 9.68 15.42
N GLY A 254 30.64 10.51 15.81
CA GLY A 254 30.28 10.76 17.20
C GLY A 254 29.37 9.69 17.82
N SER A 255 28.90 8.72 17.04
CA SER A 255 27.86 7.79 17.46
C SER A 255 28.36 6.46 18.01
N ILE A 256 29.70 6.22 18.04
CA ILE A 256 30.26 4.93 18.46
C ILE A 256 30.27 4.84 19.99
N HIS A 257 29.34 4.09 20.54
CA HIS A 257 29.22 3.81 21.95
C HIS A 257 29.46 2.32 22.21
N ILE A 258 30.35 1.99 23.17
CA ILE A 258 30.63 0.60 23.55
C ILE A 258 30.45 0.47 25.06
N PHE A 259 29.59 -0.44 25.48
CA PHE A 259 29.19 -0.61 26.86
C PHE A 259 28.89 -2.08 27.18
N VAL A 260 28.85 -2.41 28.46
CA VAL A 260 28.32 -3.70 28.91
C VAL A 260 26.80 -3.63 28.80
N TYR A 261 26.25 -4.50 27.99
CA TYR A 261 24.81 -4.59 27.74
C TYR A 261 24.11 -5.42 28.81
N GLU A 262 24.70 -6.58 29.14
CA GLU A 262 24.10 -7.53 30.06
C GLU A 262 25.20 -8.37 30.75
N LEU A 263 24.92 -8.79 31.96
CA LEU A 263 25.68 -9.83 32.68
C LEU A 263 24.86 -11.12 32.60
N GLY A 264 25.15 -11.95 31.60
CA GLY A 264 24.46 -13.20 31.36
C GLY A 264 24.96 -14.36 32.20
N ASP A 265 24.30 -15.51 32.13
CA ASP A 265 24.59 -16.70 32.96
C ASP A 265 26.04 -17.21 32.79
N SER A 266 26.62 -17.11 31.61
CA SER A 266 27.97 -17.63 31.33
C SER A 266 28.89 -16.61 30.64
N ALA A 267 28.45 -15.36 30.48
CA ALA A 267 29.16 -14.35 29.72
C ALA A 267 28.84 -12.94 30.16
N VAL A 268 29.79 -12.03 29.95
CA VAL A 268 29.54 -10.59 29.90
C VAL A 268 29.21 -10.21 28.44
N ILE A 269 28.05 -9.65 28.20
CA ILE A 269 27.63 -9.22 26.84
C ILE A 269 28.02 -7.75 26.66
N LEU A 270 28.96 -7.51 25.74
CA LEU A 270 29.31 -6.16 25.31
C LEU A 270 28.44 -5.78 24.11
N CYS A 271 28.03 -4.53 24.04
CA CYS A 271 27.32 -3.99 22.89
C CYS A 271 28.12 -2.84 22.26
N SER A 272 28.33 -2.90 20.95
CA SER A 272 28.73 -1.74 20.20
C SER A 272 27.52 -1.16 19.48
N ARG A 273 27.25 0.10 19.75
CA ARG A 273 26.18 0.87 19.11
C ARG A 273 26.80 1.95 18.25
N SER A 274 26.43 1.96 16.97
CA SER A 274 26.88 2.97 16.01
C SER A 274 25.76 3.34 15.05
N ARG A 275 25.80 4.55 14.48
CA ARG A 275 24.88 4.95 13.43
C ARG A 275 25.54 4.77 12.08
N VAL A 276 24.91 4.02 11.19
CA VAL A 276 25.40 3.70 9.84
C VAL A 276 24.39 4.14 8.80
N LEU A 277 24.87 4.50 7.60
CA LEU A 277 24.00 4.74 6.48
C LEU A 277 23.14 3.52 6.19
N ASN A 278 21.88 3.73 5.91
CA ASN A 278 20.89 2.66 5.78
C ASN A 278 21.22 1.68 4.66
N GLU A 279 21.72 2.17 3.53
CA GLU A 279 22.14 1.34 2.38
C GLU A 279 23.32 0.42 2.72
N ASN A 280 24.18 0.82 3.67
CA ASN A 280 25.36 0.08 4.10
C ASN A 280 25.15 -0.77 5.35
N TYR A 281 23.91 -0.82 5.90
CA TYR A 281 23.63 -1.51 7.16
C TYR A 281 24.04 -2.98 7.15
N TRP A 282 23.60 -3.76 6.19
CA TRP A 282 23.91 -5.19 6.13
C TRP A 282 25.36 -5.49 5.79
N PRO A 283 25.97 -4.87 4.76
CA PRO A 283 27.39 -5.07 4.48
C PRO A 283 28.28 -4.73 5.67
N THR A 284 28.05 -3.60 6.32
CA THR A 284 28.81 -3.15 7.47
C THR A 284 28.62 -4.07 8.67
N ARG A 285 27.39 -4.53 8.93
CA ARG A 285 27.11 -5.49 9.99
C ARG A 285 27.95 -6.76 9.87
N PHE A 286 28.01 -7.34 8.69
CA PHE A 286 28.75 -8.58 8.46
C PHE A 286 30.24 -8.39 8.58
N ARG A 287 30.81 -7.31 7.99
CA ARG A 287 32.24 -7.00 8.09
C ARG A 287 32.67 -6.78 9.54
N ILE A 288 32.00 -5.90 10.29
CA ILE A 288 32.39 -5.62 11.65
C ILE A 288 32.33 -6.88 12.53
N LEU A 289 31.34 -7.74 12.38
CA LEU A 289 31.27 -8.99 13.13
C LEU A 289 32.47 -9.89 12.84
N GLU A 290 32.87 -10.03 11.57
CA GLU A 290 34.01 -10.82 11.15
C GLU A 290 35.33 -10.19 11.62
N ASP A 291 35.48 -8.88 11.48
CA ASP A 291 36.70 -8.17 11.86
C ASP A 291 36.89 -8.16 13.38
N VAL A 292 35.84 -7.97 14.17
CA VAL A 292 35.91 -8.06 15.62
C VAL A 292 36.29 -9.49 16.05
N TYR A 293 35.73 -10.52 15.43
CA TYR A 293 36.12 -11.90 15.69
C TYR A 293 37.61 -12.12 15.46
N ASN A 294 38.14 -11.68 14.31
CA ASN A 294 39.55 -11.81 13.96
C ASN A 294 40.45 -11.00 14.87
N ASN A 295 40.09 -9.80 15.25
CA ASN A 295 40.88 -8.92 16.08
C ASN A 295 40.84 -9.36 17.56
N PHE A 296 39.75 -9.91 18.06
CA PHE A 296 39.69 -10.55 19.40
C PHE A 296 40.67 -11.72 19.46
N LYS A 297 40.68 -12.58 18.46
CA LYS A 297 41.62 -13.69 18.37
C LYS A 297 43.08 -13.21 18.36
N LYS A 298 43.43 -12.13 17.63
CA LYS A 298 44.77 -11.54 17.62
C LYS A 298 45.15 -10.93 18.99
N ALA A 299 44.17 -10.34 19.68
CA ALA A 299 44.34 -9.72 20.98
C ALA A 299 44.37 -10.73 22.15
N GLY A 300 44.13 -12.01 21.87
CA GLY A 300 44.03 -13.06 22.90
C GLY A 300 42.75 -12.95 23.76
N ILE A 301 41.70 -12.34 23.22
CA ILE A 301 40.38 -12.27 23.85
C ILE A 301 39.53 -13.42 23.31
N GLU A 302 39.05 -14.28 24.21
CA GLU A 302 38.20 -15.42 23.86
C GLU A 302 36.74 -15.02 23.88
N PHE A 303 35.92 -15.70 23.08
CA PHE A 303 34.46 -15.62 23.20
C PHE A 303 33.99 -16.60 24.28
N ALA A 304 32.91 -16.24 24.95
CA ALA A 304 32.36 -17.06 26.00
C ALA A 304 31.75 -18.36 25.47
N TYR A 305 32.03 -19.46 26.16
CA TYR A 305 31.34 -20.73 25.96
C TYR A 305 30.28 -20.91 27.06
N PRO A 306 29.26 -21.72 26.84
CA PRO A 306 28.34 -22.10 27.93
C PRO A 306 29.11 -22.80 29.03
N HIS A 307 28.92 -22.34 30.27
CA HIS A 307 29.53 -22.96 31.45
C HIS A 307 28.49 -23.72 32.26
N MET A 308 28.89 -24.85 32.84
CA MET A 308 28.06 -25.65 33.72
C MET A 308 28.94 -26.05 34.92
N ASP A 309 28.50 -25.70 36.14
CA ASP A 309 29.11 -26.20 37.37
C ASP A 309 28.54 -27.59 37.68
N VAL A 310 29.39 -28.60 37.72
CA VAL A 310 29.00 -29.98 38.02
C VAL A 310 29.52 -30.35 39.42
N HIS A 311 28.65 -30.48 40.42
CA HIS A 311 28.97 -31.03 41.72
C HIS A 311 28.82 -32.56 41.65
N ILE A 312 29.92 -33.28 41.86
CA ILE A 312 29.91 -34.72 41.93
C ILE A 312 29.99 -35.08 43.40
N ASP A 313 28.90 -35.53 43.97
CA ASP A 313 28.86 -36.12 45.31
C ASP A 313 29.51 -37.51 45.26
N SER A 314 30.62 -37.70 46.05
CA SER A 314 31.35 -38.96 46.13
C SER A 314 30.86 -39.80 47.28
#